data_2050a654bba6079eb170288e3fa3b7c2
#
_entry.id   2050a654bba6079eb170288e3fa3b7c2
#
_cell.length_a   1.000
_cell.length_b   1.000
_cell.length_c   1.000
_cell.angle_alpha   90.00
_cell.angle_beta   90.00
_cell.angle_gamma   90.00
#
_symmetry.space_group_name_H-M   'P 1'
#
loop_
_entity.id
_entity.type
_entity.pdbx_description
1 polymer ?
#
loop_
_entity_poly.entity_id
_entity_poly.type
_entity_poly.pdbx_seq_one_letter_code
_entity_poly.pdbx_strand_id
1 'polypeptide(L)'
;KPLIRESLKGLSRFDIDRVLDMAMSDGGTLSAKDNDMILKQKKAMVKKSGLVEYVDTKLSLEDIGGLDHLKKYLNDKKKIITNLSKAKSYGVKTPKGIFIVGMPGCGKSLCAKAVSTTFGIPLLKMDMGSMMQKYVGESESNLRNAIKLAEATAPCVLWIDEIEKAFSGTGGHNDILTRMFGYFLSWMQEKTSTVYVVATANSADNLPPELKRKGRFDEIFCVNLPTEKERKAIFDVHYNKIKSRSEKKYKKINFTKAASNTYTEGFNGADIEAVINETVERCYIKNIEFSEKEVLDTVKATTSISLSCATQIAAMKSMFKESCFKDATTGDLTNQKEDKQKKQK
;
A
#
# COMPACT_ATOMS: atom_id res chain seq x y z
N LYS A 1 -13.06 -3.47 -26.05
CA LYS A 1 -12.37 -4.65 -26.66
C LYS A 1 -10.90 -4.84 -26.17
N PRO A 2 -10.00 -3.82 -26.11
CA PRO A 2 -8.62 -4.04 -25.61
C PRO A 2 -8.56 -4.51 -24.15
N LEU A 3 -9.41 -3.99 -23.28
CA LEU A 3 -9.45 -4.29 -21.84
C LEU A 3 -9.79 -5.78 -21.60
N ILE A 4 -10.81 -6.29 -22.29
CA ILE A 4 -11.24 -7.69 -22.17
C ILE A 4 -10.12 -8.66 -22.61
N ARG A 5 -9.44 -8.32 -23.71
CA ARG A 5 -8.31 -9.13 -24.18
C ARG A 5 -7.17 -9.19 -23.16
N GLU A 6 -6.87 -8.10 -22.50
CA GLU A 6 -5.88 -8.06 -21.40
C GLU A 6 -6.39 -8.83 -20.18
N SER A 7 -7.69 -8.74 -19.86
CA SER A 7 -8.29 -9.45 -18.73
C SER A 7 -8.33 -10.98 -18.93
N LEU A 8 -8.42 -11.48 -20.16
CA LEU A 8 -8.39 -12.91 -20.45
C LEU A 8 -6.99 -13.52 -20.37
N LYS A 9 -5.94 -12.72 -20.42
CA LYS A 9 -4.56 -13.23 -20.28
C LYS A 9 -4.38 -13.98 -18.96
N GLY A 10 -3.69 -15.10 -19.02
CA GLY A 10 -3.36 -15.93 -17.87
C GLY A 10 -4.42 -16.93 -17.45
N LEU A 11 -5.62 -16.90 -18.04
CA LEU A 11 -6.59 -17.98 -17.89
C LEU A 11 -6.18 -19.18 -18.76
N SER A 12 -6.53 -20.39 -18.31
CA SER A 12 -6.41 -21.58 -19.15
C SER A 12 -7.34 -21.48 -20.36
N ARG A 13 -7.03 -22.23 -21.43
CA ARG A 13 -7.91 -22.28 -22.60
C ARG A 13 -9.34 -22.69 -22.22
N PHE A 14 -9.48 -23.66 -21.34
CA PHE A 14 -10.78 -24.10 -20.81
C PHE A 14 -11.55 -23.00 -20.10
N ASP A 15 -10.85 -22.20 -19.25
CA ASP A 15 -11.50 -21.08 -18.55
C ASP A 15 -11.88 -19.96 -19.51
N ILE A 16 -11.07 -19.70 -20.54
CA ILE A 16 -11.37 -18.72 -21.60
C ILE A 16 -12.63 -19.15 -22.36
N ASP A 17 -12.66 -20.40 -22.83
CA ASP A 17 -13.78 -20.96 -23.59
C ASP A 17 -15.06 -20.88 -22.74
N ARG A 18 -14.99 -21.26 -21.46
CA ARG A 18 -16.11 -21.18 -20.51
C ARG A 18 -16.61 -19.75 -20.32
N VAL A 19 -15.72 -18.77 -20.17
CA VAL A 19 -16.10 -17.35 -20.04
C VAL A 19 -16.76 -16.84 -21.33
N LEU A 20 -16.22 -17.25 -22.48
CA LEU A 20 -16.78 -16.89 -23.77
C LEU A 20 -18.16 -17.50 -23.97
N ASP A 21 -18.37 -18.78 -23.66
CA ASP A 21 -19.64 -19.48 -23.76
C ASP A 21 -20.69 -18.81 -22.87
N MET A 22 -20.34 -18.46 -21.62
CA MET A 22 -21.24 -17.76 -20.71
C MET A 22 -21.59 -16.35 -21.21
N ALA A 23 -20.62 -15.60 -21.73
CA ALA A 23 -20.86 -14.27 -22.30
C ALA A 23 -21.70 -14.33 -23.59
N MET A 24 -21.51 -15.36 -24.39
CA MET A 24 -22.31 -15.61 -25.63
C MET A 24 -23.75 -15.98 -25.29
N SER A 25 -23.98 -16.74 -24.20
CA SER A 25 -25.31 -17.10 -23.73
C SER A 25 -26.12 -15.91 -23.19
N ASP A 26 -25.44 -14.91 -22.62
CA ASP A 26 -26.09 -13.75 -21.97
C ASP A 26 -26.36 -12.56 -22.92
N GLY A 27 -25.82 -12.54 -24.13
CA GLY A 27 -26.04 -11.40 -25.03
C GLY A 27 -25.32 -11.45 -26.38
N GLY A 28 -24.69 -12.54 -26.74
CA GLY A 28 -24.06 -12.76 -28.06
C GLY A 28 -22.83 -11.90 -28.36
N THR A 29 -22.42 -10.99 -27.47
CA THR A 29 -21.25 -10.12 -27.66
C THR A 29 -20.56 -9.81 -26.35
N LEU A 30 -19.23 -9.90 -26.33
CA LEU A 30 -18.41 -9.50 -25.19
C LEU A 30 -18.56 -8.02 -24.87
N SER A 31 -19.07 -7.73 -23.69
CA SER A 31 -19.36 -6.39 -23.16
C SER A 31 -18.49 -6.07 -21.93
N ALA A 32 -18.56 -4.85 -21.44
CA ALA A 32 -17.88 -4.48 -20.20
C ALA A 32 -18.42 -5.24 -18.96
N LYS A 33 -19.66 -5.73 -19.00
CA LYS A 33 -20.28 -6.52 -17.91
C LYS A 33 -19.61 -7.88 -17.74
N ASP A 34 -19.08 -8.46 -18.82
CA ASP A 34 -18.41 -9.76 -18.80
C ASP A 34 -17.05 -9.71 -18.09
N ASN A 35 -16.52 -8.50 -17.91
CA ASN A 35 -15.29 -8.30 -17.14
C ASN A 35 -15.45 -8.75 -15.67
N ASP A 36 -16.62 -8.59 -15.07
CA ASP A 36 -16.91 -9.06 -13.72
C ASP A 36 -16.89 -10.59 -13.62
N MET A 37 -17.32 -11.26 -14.68
CA MET A 37 -17.27 -12.72 -14.77
C MET A 37 -15.83 -13.23 -14.87
N ILE A 38 -15.01 -12.58 -15.71
CA ILE A 38 -13.57 -12.88 -15.82
C ILE A 38 -12.87 -12.68 -14.46
N LEU A 39 -13.19 -11.59 -13.77
CA LEU A 39 -12.64 -11.31 -12.44
C LEU A 39 -13.07 -12.34 -11.40
N LYS A 40 -14.32 -12.82 -11.45
CA LYS A 40 -14.82 -13.90 -10.57
C LYS A 40 -14.03 -15.20 -10.80
N GLN A 41 -13.76 -15.59 -12.05
CA GLN A 41 -12.96 -16.79 -12.36
C GLN A 41 -11.52 -16.64 -11.87
N LYS A 42 -10.89 -15.48 -12.11
CA LYS A 42 -9.54 -15.21 -11.59
C LYS A 42 -9.51 -15.24 -10.05
N LYS A 43 -10.53 -14.70 -9.38
CA LYS A 43 -10.68 -14.75 -7.93
C LYS A 43 -10.77 -16.20 -7.42
N ALA A 44 -11.56 -17.04 -8.09
CA ALA A 44 -11.68 -18.46 -7.75
C ALA A 44 -10.35 -19.21 -7.91
N MET A 45 -9.61 -18.94 -8.99
CA MET A 45 -8.29 -19.50 -9.25
C MET A 45 -7.27 -19.12 -8.16
N VAL A 46 -7.24 -17.84 -7.79
CA VAL A 46 -6.39 -17.33 -6.70
C VAL A 46 -6.75 -18.01 -5.38
N LYS A 47 -8.04 -18.07 -5.02
CA LYS A 47 -8.51 -18.68 -3.77
C LYS A 47 -8.17 -20.16 -3.67
N LYS A 48 -8.22 -20.90 -4.78
CA LYS A 48 -7.91 -22.33 -4.82
C LYS A 48 -6.42 -22.61 -4.59
N SER A 49 -5.53 -21.70 -4.98
CA SER A 49 -4.07 -21.89 -4.86
C SER A 49 -3.56 -21.78 -3.42
N GLY A 50 -4.18 -20.94 -2.58
CA GLY A 50 -3.74 -20.66 -1.21
C GLY A 50 -2.38 -19.96 -1.09
N LEU A 51 -1.74 -19.58 -2.21
CA LEU A 51 -0.41 -18.96 -2.24
C LEU A 51 -0.44 -17.43 -2.11
N VAL A 52 -1.52 -16.83 -2.59
CA VAL A 52 -1.80 -15.39 -2.45
C VAL A 52 -3.26 -15.21 -2.06
N GLU A 53 -3.54 -14.14 -1.34
CA GLU A 53 -4.88 -13.76 -0.91
C GLU A 53 -5.45 -12.72 -1.87
N TYR A 54 -6.70 -12.91 -2.30
CA TYR A 54 -7.43 -11.88 -3.02
C TYR A 54 -8.07 -10.92 -2.02
N VAL A 55 -7.68 -9.65 -2.04
CA VAL A 55 -8.16 -8.63 -1.11
C VAL A 55 -9.23 -7.78 -1.76
N ASP A 56 -10.46 -7.87 -1.26
CA ASP A 56 -11.52 -6.94 -1.63
C ASP A 56 -11.37 -5.65 -0.83
N THR A 57 -11.22 -4.52 -1.51
CA THR A 57 -11.10 -3.21 -0.86
C THR A 57 -11.86 -2.14 -1.64
N LYS A 58 -12.47 -1.21 -0.91
CA LYS A 58 -13.09 0.00 -1.45
C LYS A 58 -12.31 1.26 -1.07
N LEU A 59 -11.19 1.09 -0.36
CA LEU A 59 -10.35 2.22 0.08
C LEU A 59 -9.78 2.94 -1.13
N SER A 60 -9.94 4.26 -1.16
CA SER A 60 -9.36 5.16 -2.15
C SER A 60 -8.16 5.93 -1.57
N LEU A 61 -7.42 6.66 -2.41
CA LEU A 61 -6.37 7.56 -1.91
C LEU A 61 -6.92 8.71 -1.07
N GLU A 62 -8.20 9.03 -1.20
CA GLU A 62 -8.88 10.08 -0.43
C GLU A 62 -9.12 9.65 1.03
N ASP A 63 -9.21 8.34 1.27
CA ASP A 63 -9.33 7.75 2.61
C ASP A 63 -8.03 7.75 3.43
N ILE A 64 -6.96 8.31 2.86
CA ILE A 64 -5.64 8.42 3.50
C ILE A 64 -5.37 9.90 3.76
N GLY A 65 -5.13 10.28 5.00
CA GLY A 65 -4.71 11.64 5.36
C GLY A 65 -3.24 11.86 5.00
N GLY A 66 -2.90 12.99 4.33
CA GLY A 66 -1.53 13.32 3.95
C GLY A 66 -0.97 12.51 2.79
N LEU A 67 0.37 12.37 2.75
CA LEU A 67 1.14 11.65 1.73
C LEU A 67 0.92 12.21 0.31
N ASP A 68 0.85 13.52 0.18
CA ASP A 68 0.40 14.21 -1.02
C ASP A 68 1.28 13.89 -2.25
N HIS A 69 2.60 13.77 -2.05
CA HIS A 69 3.52 13.44 -3.14
C HIS A 69 3.34 12.00 -3.64
N LEU A 70 3.20 11.04 -2.71
CA LEU A 70 2.93 9.64 -3.07
C LEU A 70 1.59 9.51 -3.81
N LYS A 71 0.55 10.21 -3.35
CA LYS A 71 -0.77 10.24 -4.02
C LYS A 71 -0.68 10.79 -5.43
N LYS A 72 0.03 11.91 -5.62
CA LYS A 72 0.27 12.50 -6.94
C LYS A 72 0.97 11.51 -7.86
N TYR A 73 2.04 10.90 -7.38
CA TYR A 73 2.78 9.89 -8.13
C TYR A 73 1.89 8.71 -8.57
N LEU A 74 1.07 8.18 -7.66
CA LEU A 74 0.15 7.07 -7.97
C LEU A 74 -0.92 7.48 -9.00
N ASN A 75 -1.45 8.70 -8.91
CA ASN A 75 -2.39 9.22 -9.90
C ASN A 75 -1.77 9.37 -11.30
N ASP A 76 -0.49 9.73 -11.37
CA ASP A 76 0.22 9.76 -12.66
C ASP A 76 0.47 8.34 -13.20
N LYS A 77 0.84 7.37 -12.34
CA LYS A 77 0.95 5.96 -12.73
C LYS A 77 -0.38 5.36 -13.18
N LYS A 78 -1.50 5.75 -12.56
CA LYS A 78 -2.85 5.38 -13.02
C LYS A 78 -3.04 5.70 -14.49
N LYS A 79 -2.68 6.92 -14.93
CA LYS A 79 -2.83 7.36 -16.33
C LYS A 79 -2.07 6.43 -17.31
N ILE A 80 -0.89 5.94 -16.89
CA ILE A 80 -0.06 5.02 -17.70
C ILE A 80 -0.72 3.63 -17.74
N ILE A 81 -1.11 3.08 -16.58
CA ILE A 81 -1.65 1.72 -16.47
C ILE A 81 -3.00 1.60 -17.19
N THR A 82 -3.87 2.60 -17.04
CA THR A 82 -5.19 2.62 -17.70
C THR A 82 -5.08 2.67 -19.24
N ASN A 83 -4.04 3.29 -19.77
CA ASN A 83 -3.82 3.47 -21.21
C ASN A 83 -2.48 2.87 -21.67
N LEU A 84 -2.17 1.65 -21.19
CA LEU A 84 -0.86 1.04 -21.38
C LEU A 84 -0.46 0.87 -22.84
N SER A 85 -1.40 0.54 -23.73
CA SER A 85 -1.14 0.41 -25.18
C SER A 85 -0.64 1.73 -25.78
N LYS A 86 -1.31 2.84 -25.45
CA LYS A 86 -0.91 4.17 -25.88
C LYS A 86 0.42 4.61 -25.24
N ALA A 87 0.64 4.30 -23.96
CA ALA A 87 1.88 4.58 -23.29
C ALA A 87 3.07 3.83 -23.92
N LYS A 88 2.88 2.56 -24.28
CA LYS A 88 3.89 1.74 -24.98
C LYS A 88 4.21 2.28 -26.38
N SER A 89 3.23 2.78 -27.14
CA SER A 89 3.50 3.41 -28.44
C SER A 89 4.30 4.72 -28.32
N TYR A 90 4.28 5.35 -27.16
CA TYR A 90 5.12 6.51 -26.80
C TYR A 90 6.52 6.11 -26.30
N GLY A 91 6.83 4.82 -26.19
CA GLY A 91 8.09 4.31 -25.63
C GLY A 91 8.11 4.19 -24.10
N VAL A 92 6.96 4.40 -23.42
CA VAL A 92 6.88 4.28 -21.95
C VAL A 92 6.94 2.80 -21.56
N LYS A 93 7.87 2.46 -20.67
CA LYS A 93 7.97 1.11 -20.10
C LYS A 93 6.80 0.81 -19.18
N THR A 94 6.41 -0.47 -19.10
CA THR A 94 5.39 -0.93 -18.13
C THR A 94 5.85 -0.63 -16.70
N PRO A 95 5.05 0.09 -15.91
CA PRO A 95 5.40 0.36 -14.50
C PRO A 95 5.60 -0.95 -13.72
N LYS A 96 6.64 -0.97 -12.90
CA LYS A 96 7.04 -2.16 -12.13
C LYS A 96 6.39 -2.18 -10.75
N GLY A 97 6.42 -1.06 -10.06
CA GLY A 97 5.87 -0.94 -8.71
C GLY A 97 6.60 0.07 -7.86
N ILE A 98 6.17 0.18 -6.62
CA ILE A 98 6.74 1.04 -5.59
C ILE A 98 7.12 0.25 -4.35
N PHE A 99 8.08 0.78 -3.62
CA PHE A 99 8.45 0.31 -2.30
C PHE A 99 8.21 1.43 -1.28
N ILE A 100 7.46 1.14 -0.22
CA ILE A 100 7.08 2.10 0.82
C ILE A 100 7.72 1.67 2.14
N VAL A 101 8.64 2.47 2.64
CA VAL A 101 9.33 2.23 3.91
C VAL A 101 8.94 3.31 4.90
N GLY A 102 8.65 2.96 6.14
CA GLY A 102 8.32 3.97 7.13
C GLY A 102 7.79 3.40 8.44
N MET A 103 7.50 4.29 9.38
CA MET A 103 7.03 3.91 10.71
C MET A 103 5.73 3.10 10.67
N PRO A 104 5.54 2.15 11.61
CA PRO A 104 4.26 1.50 11.83
C PRO A 104 3.15 2.53 12.05
N GLY A 105 1.92 2.21 11.65
CA GLY A 105 0.76 3.09 11.85
C GLY A 105 0.70 4.36 10.96
N CYS A 106 1.65 4.56 10.04
CA CYS A 106 1.67 5.73 9.14
C CYS A 106 0.98 5.47 7.77
N GLY A 107 0.09 4.50 7.66
CA GLY A 107 -0.78 4.33 6.49
C GLY A 107 -0.19 3.55 5.31
N LYS A 108 0.99 2.90 5.43
CA LYS A 108 1.63 2.14 4.34
C LYS A 108 0.71 1.07 3.73
N SER A 109 0.15 0.21 4.57
CA SER A 109 -0.75 -0.87 4.13
C SER A 109 -2.08 -0.33 3.59
N LEU A 110 -2.55 0.83 4.07
CA LEU A 110 -3.70 1.53 3.49
C LEU A 110 -3.38 2.02 2.07
N CYS A 111 -2.17 2.55 1.85
CA CYS A 111 -1.71 2.95 0.52
C CYS A 111 -1.71 1.76 -0.45
N ALA A 112 -1.20 0.59 -0.04
CA ALA A 112 -1.19 -0.60 -0.88
C ALA A 112 -2.61 -0.99 -1.32
N LYS A 113 -3.59 -0.96 -0.40
CA LYS A 113 -5.00 -1.22 -0.70
C LYS A 113 -5.58 -0.16 -1.63
N ALA A 114 -5.32 1.12 -1.37
CA ALA A 114 -5.83 2.23 -2.18
C ALA A 114 -5.28 2.25 -3.61
N VAL A 115 -4.07 1.70 -3.86
CA VAL A 115 -3.50 1.59 -5.21
C VAL A 115 -4.40 0.76 -6.12
N SER A 116 -4.91 -0.38 -5.66
CA SER A 116 -5.77 -1.25 -6.49
C SER A 116 -7.08 -0.56 -6.88
N THR A 117 -7.74 0.08 -5.92
CA THR A 117 -8.97 0.84 -6.16
C THR A 117 -8.70 2.02 -7.11
N THR A 118 -7.59 2.73 -6.92
CA THR A 118 -7.20 3.86 -7.76
C THR A 118 -6.94 3.43 -9.20
N PHE A 119 -6.29 2.28 -9.41
CA PHE A 119 -5.98 1.75 -10.74
C PHE A 119 -7.17 0.99 -11.35
N GLY A 120 -8.16 0.60 -10.55
CA GLY A 120 -9.31 -0.20 -11.00
C GLY A 120 -8.91 -1.64 -11.35
N ILE A 121 -7.93 -2.21 -10.68
CA ILE A 121 -7.41 -3.57 -10.93
C ILE A 121 -7.37 -4.38 -9.62
N PRO A 122 -7.44 -5.73 -9.70
CA PRO A 122 -7.43 -6.60 -8.53
C PRO A 122 -6.23 -6.42 -7.60
N LEU A 123 -6.44 -6.64 -6.30
CA LEU A 123 -5.39 -6.66 -5.28
C LEU A 123 -5.13 -8.09 -4.83
N LEU A 124 -3.90 -8.53 -4.99
CA LEU A 124 -3.39 -9.79 -4.47
C LEU A 124 -2.41 -9.49 -3.35
N LYS A 125 -2.61 -10.08 -2.19
CA LYS A 125 -1.67 -10.00 -1.07
C LYS A 125 -0.82 -11.26 -1.02
N MET A 126 0.49 -11.09 -0.97
CA MET A 126 1.48 -12.15 -0.78
C MET A 126 2.15 -11.96 0.58
N ASP A 127 2.04 -12.97 1.44
CA ASP A 127 2.71 -13.00 2.72
C ASP A 127 4.02 -13.81 2.61
N MET A 128 5.13 -13.08 2.56
CA MET A 128 6.46 -13.69 2.46
C MET A 128 6.82 -14.49 3.72
N GLY A 129 6.38 -14.04 4.90
CA GLY A 129 6.67 -14.71 6.16
C GLY A 129 5.98 -16.07 6.27
N SER A 130 4.69 -16.13 5.91
CA SER A 130 3.93 -17.38 5.96
C SER A 130 4.40 -18.42 4.92
N MET A 131 4.88 -17.96 3.77
CA MET A 131 5.47 -18.84 2.75
C MET A 131 6.71 -19.56 3.23
N MET A 132 7.43 -18.97 4.18
CA MET A 132 8.68 -19.52 4.71
C MET A 132 8.47 -20.50 5.85
N GLN A 133 7.42 -20.31 6.65
CA GLN A 133 7.18 -21.11 7.85
C GLN A 133 6.54 -22.46 7.54
N LYS A 134 5.72 -22.54 6.48
CA LYS A 134 4.91 -23.73 6.23
C LYS A 134 5.64 -24.91 5.61
N TYR A 135 6.72 -24.70 4.83
CA TYR A 135 7.34 -25.78 4.04
C TYR A 135 8.80 -25.48 3.74
N VAL A 136 9.71 -25.94 4.58
CA VAL A 136 11.18 -25.70 4.48
C VAL A 136 11.81 -26.23 3.17
N GLY A 137 11.15 -27.14 2.43
CA GLY A 137 11.62 -27.64 1.12
C GLY A 137 10.91 -27.07 -0.11
N GLU A 138 9.73 -26.42 0.08
CA GLU A 138 8.86 -25.99 -1.02
C GLU A 138 8.77 -24.45 -1.18
N SER A 139 9.40 -23.70 -0.29
CA SER A 139 9.28 -22.23 -0.22
C SER A 139 9.64 -21.54 -1.54
N GLU A 140 10.70 -22.01 -2.21
CA GLU A 140 11.13 -21.46 -3.51
C GLU A 140 10.13 -21.77 -4.63
N SER A 141 9.58 -22.99 -4.66
CA SER A 141 8.52 -23.38 -5.58
C SER A 141 7.23 -22.58 -5.34
N ASN A 142 6.87 -22.36 -4.08
CA ASN A 142 5.69 -21.60 -3.69
C ASN A 142 5.80 -20.13 -4.14
N LEU A 143 6.98 -19.50 -3.97
CA LEU A 143 7.22 -18.15 -4.47
C LEU A 143 7.10 -18.09 -6.01
N ARG A 144 7.70 -19.05 -6.73
CA ARG A 144 7.59 -19.13 -8.18
C ARG A 144 6.14 -19.27 -8.64
N ASN A 145 5.37 -20.12 -7.96
CA ASN A 145 3.97 -20.36 -8.28
C ASN A 145 3.10 -19.14 -7.91
N ALA A 146 3.36 -18.44 -6.81
CA ALA A 146 2.69 -17.20 -6.44
C ALA A 146 2.93 -16.09 -7.48
N ILE A 147 4.15 -15.95 -7.95
CA ILE A 147 4.51 -15.00 -9.02
C ILE A 147 3.80 -15.35 -10.33
N LYS A 148 3.83 -16.62 -10.75
CA LYS A 148 3.10 -17.08 -11.94
C LYS A 148 1.60 -16.80 -11.84
N LEU A 149 1.02 -17.02 -10.67
CA LEU A 149 -0.39 -16.74 -10.41
C LEU A 149 -0.70 -15.24 -10.47
N ALA A 150 0.18 -14.38 -9.96
CA ALA A 150 0.04 -12.94 -10.09
C ALA A 150 0.12 -12.50 -11.57
N GLU A 151 1.03 -13.08 -12.35
CA GLU A 151 1.13 -12.82 -13.79
C GLU A 151 -0.10 -13.32 -14.57
N ALA A 152 -0.63 -14.48 -14.21
CA ALA A 152 -1.88 -15.02 -14.77
C ALA A 152 -3.09 -14.15 -14.41
N THR A 153 -3.05 -13.48 -13.24
CA THR A 153 -4.11 -12.57 -12.81
C THR A 153 -3.98 -11.16 -13.40
N ALA A 154 -2.83 -10.84 -14.03
CA ALA A 154 -2.57 -9.51 -14.59
C ALA A 154 -3.70 -9.04 -15.54
N PRO A 155 -4.02 -7.72 -15.57
CA PRO A 155 -3.43 -6.66 -14.75
C PRO A 155 -3.88 -6.72 -13.28
N CYS A 156 -2.94 -6.66 -12.35
CA CYS A 156 -3.23 -6.68 -10.91
C CYS A 156 -2.18 -5.90 -10.09
N VAL A 157 -2.53 -5.57 -8.85
CA VAL A 157 -1.57 -5.12 -7.84
C VAL A 157 -1.14 -6.33 -7.01
N LEU A 158 0.16 -6.55 -6.89
CA LEU A 158 0.73 -7.52 -5.97
C LEU A 158 1.27 -6.78 -4.74
N TRP A 159 0.59 -6.91 -3.63
CA TRP A 159 0.97 -6.31 -2.36
C TRP A 159 1.79 -7.30 -1.53
N ILE A 160 2.99 -6.90 -1.17
CA ILE A 160 3.89 -7.63 -0.26
C ILE A 160 4.02 -6.81 1.00
N ASP A 161 3.37 -7.26 2.06
CA ASP A 161 3.38 -6.55 3.34
C ASP A 161 4.55 -6.99 4.21
N GLU A 162 5.19 -6.02 4.87
CA GLU A 162 6.27 -6.25 5.82
C GLU A 162 7.38 -7.18 5.27
N ILE A 163 7.87 -6.81 4.07
CA ILE A 163 8.87 -7.63 3.35
C ILE A 163 10.13 -7.91 4.18
N GLU A 164 10.45 -7.04 5.15
CA GLU A 164 11.58 -7.21 6.08
C GLU A 164 11.44 -8.46 6.97
N LYS A 165 10.22 -8.92 7.24
CA LYS A 165 9.99 -10.13 8.04
C LYS A 165 10.58 -11.38 7.39
N ALA A 166 10.69 -11.37 6.08
CA ALA A 166 11.35 -12.44 5.34
C ALA A 166 12.86 -12.54 5.67
N PHE A 167 13.48 -11.50 6.23
CA PHE A 167 14.91 -11.44 6.54
C PHE A 167 15.23 -11.53 8.03
N SER A 168 14.20 -11.56 8.89
CA SER A 168 14.36 -11.51 10.35
C SER A 168 14.70 -12.87 10.99
N GLY A 169 14.80 -13.95 10.22
CA GLY A 169 15.11 -15.30 10.72
C GLY A 169 16.58 -15.46 11.10
N THR A 170 16.88 -15.58 12.39
CA THR A 170 18.18 -15.97 12.91
C THR A 170 18.30 -17.49 12.90
N GLY A 171 18.93 -18.08 11.90
CA GLY A 171 19.20 -19.52 11.86
C GLY A 171 19.39 -20.05 10.44
N GLY A 172 20.05 -21.17 10.24
CA GLY A 172 20.53 -21.84 9.01
C GLY A 172 19.70 -21.85 7.72
N HIS A 173 18.72 -20.96 7.59
CA HIS A 173 17.86 -20.79 6.40
C HIS A 173 18.26 -19.58 5.52
N ASN A 174 19.36 -18.89 5.86
CA ASN A 174 19.79 -17.69 5.12
C ASN A 174 20.00 -17.97 3.61
N ASP A 175 20.48 -19.15 3.25
CA ASP A 175 20.75 -19.47 1.84
C ASP A 175 19.49 -19.65 1.00
N ILE A 176 18.42 -20.24 1.58
CA ILE A 176 17.13 -20.40 0.89
C ILE A 176 16.48 -19.03 0.71
N LEU A 177 16.52 -18.21 1.76
CA LEU A 177 16.02 -16.84 1.75
C LEU A 177 16.70 -15.99 0.68
N THR A 178 18.03 -16.05 0.66
CA THR A 178 18.86 -15.32 -0.31
C THR A 178 18.51 -15.73 -1.75
N ARG A 179 18.33 -17.03 -2.01
CA ARG A 179 17.94 -17.54 -3.33
C ARG A 179 16.53 -17.12 -3.73
N MET A 180 15.55 -17.27 -2.84
CA MET A 180 14.17 -16.84 -3.08
C MET A 180 14.11 -15.35 -3.40
N PHE A 181 14.83 -14.57 -2.62
CA PHE A 181 14.87 -13.12 -2.80
C PHE A 181 15.60 -12.73 -4.08
N GLY A 182 16.71 -13.40 -4.39
CA GLY A 182 17.41 -13.25 -5.67
C GLY A 182 16.49 -13.51 -6.86
N TYR A 183 15.67 -14.59 -6.79
CA TYR A 183 14.67 -14.88 -7.80
C TYR A 183 13.62 -13.78 -7.92
N PHE A 184 13.06 -13.33 -6.80
CA PHE A 184 12.08 -12.24 -6.79
C PHE A 184 12.65 -10.95 -7.40
N LEU A 185 13.88 -10.59 -7.06
CA LEU A 185 14.52 -9.39 -7.59
C LEU A 185 14.84 -9.49 -9.09
N SER A 186 15.27 -10.67 -9.56
CA SER A 186 15.48 -10.93 -10.98
C SER A 186 14.16 -10.82 -11.74
N TRP A 187 13.10 -11.44 -11.22
CA TRP A 187 11.77 -11.29 -11.79
C TRP A 187 11.34 -9.82 -11.85
N MET A 188 11.50 -9.06 -10.75
CA MET A 188 11.20 -7.62 -10.72
C MET A 188 11.97 -6.83 -11.77
N GLN A 189 13.19 -7.22 -12.05
CA GLN A 189 14.03 -6.56 -13.06
C GLN A 189 13.56 -6.89 -14.49
N GLU A 190 13.17 -8.11 -14.75
CA GLU A 190 12.92 -8.66 -16.10
C GLU A 190 11.44 -8.63 -16.48
N LYS A 191 10.52 -8.56 -15.51
CA LYS A 191 9.08 -8.67 -15.77
C LYS A 191 8.59 -7.66 -16.80
N THR A 192 7.80 -8.16 -17.73
CA THR A 192 7.06 -7.37 -18.74
C THR A 192 5.56 -7.39 -18.51
N SER A 193 5.11 -8.23 -17.58
CA SER A 193 3.70 -8.39 -17.18
C SER A 193 3.16 -7.11 -16.51
N THR A 194 1.85 -6.91 -16.62
CA THR A 194 1.15 -5.76 -16.00
C THR A 194 0.81 -6.08 -14.52
N VAL A 195 1.77 -6.60 -13.79
CA VAL A 195 1.69 -6.76 -12.33
C VAL A 195 2.36 -5.55 -11.71
N TYR A 196 1.61 -4.72 -10.97
CA TYR A 196 2.16 -3.58 -10.25
C TYR A 196 2.47 -3.99 -8.82
N VAL A 197 3.74 -4.02 -8.45
CA VAL A 197 4.15 -4.47 -7.11
C VAL A 197 4.12 -3.30 -6.12
N VAL A 198 3.49 -3.49 -4.99
CA VAL A 198 3.55 -2.57 -3.84
C VAL A 198 4.13 -3.33 -2.67
N ALA A 199 5.39 -3.09 -2.36
CA ALA A 199 6.03 -3.64 -1.19
C ALA A 199 6.02 -2.62 -0.04
N THR A 200 5.81 -3.09 1.19
CA THR A 200 5.87 -2.27 2.40
C THR A 200 6.91 -2.81 3.37
N ALA A 201 7.56 -1.92 4.13
CA ALA A 201 8.46 -2.29 5.22
C ALA A 201 8.35 -1.32 6.39
N ASN A 202 8.52 -1.84 7.61
CA ASN A 202 8.59 -1.03 8.85
C ASN A 202 10.01 -0.58 9.18
N SER A 203 11.03 -1.28 8.66
CA SER A 203 12.44 -0.91 8.76
C SER A 203 13.14 -1.24 7.45
N ALA A 204 14.19 -0.49 7.13
CA ALA A 204 15.05 -0.79 5.98
C ALA A 204 16.44 -1.28 6.40
N ASP A 205 16.69 -1.46 7.70
CA ASP A 205 18.02 -1.84 8.22
C ASP A 205 18.40 -3.26 7.79
N ASN A 206 17.44 -4.18 7.83
CA ASN A 206 17.62 -5.59 7.47
C ASN A 206 17.36 -5.89 5.99
N LEU A 207 17.08 -4.85 5.17
CA LEU A 207 16.78 -5.06 3.76
C LEU A 207 18.06 -5.20 2.93
N PRO A 208 18.15 -6.21 2.07
CA PRO A 208 19.28 -6.35 1.16
C PRO A 208 19.51 -5.07 0.34
N PRO A 209 20.78 -4.65 0.17
CA PRO A 209 21.11 -3.45 -0.63
C PRO A 209 20.56 -3.51 -2.06
N GLU A 210 20.38 -4.74 -2.55
CA GLU A 210 19.83 -5.02 -3.87
C GLU A 210 18.43 -4.45 -4.06
N LEU A 211 17.57 -4.43 -3.03
CA LEU A 211 16.23 -3.80 -3.11
C LEU A 211 16.30 -2.31 -3.42
N LYS A 212 17.33 -1.65 -2.90
CA LYS A 212 17.53 -0.20 -3.05
C LYS A 212 18.07 0.18 -4.42
N ARG A 213 18.50 -0.78 -5.25
CA ARG A 213 19.05 -0.51 -6.59
C ARG A 213 17.94 -0.13 -7.57
N LYS A 214 18.21 0.92 -8.36
CA LYS A 214 17.31 1.36 -9.44
C LYS A 214 17.01 0.24 -10.43
N GLY A 215 15.80 0.24 -10.99
CA GLY A 215 15.38 -0.70 -12.02
C GLY A 215 14.57 -1.91 -11.54
N ARG A 216 14.41 -2.10 -10.22
CA ARG A 216 13.55 -3.12 -9.61
C ARG A 216 12.20 -2.53 -9.23
N PHE A 217 12.19 -1.52 -8.40
CA PHE A 217 11.04 -0.64 -8.21
C PHE A 217 11.20 0.62 -9.04
N ASP A 218 10.08 1.20 -9.47
CA ASP A 218 10.10 2.48 -10.17
C ASP A 218 10.51 3.60 -9.22
N GLU A 219 10.06 3.50 -7.95
CA GLU A 219 10.37 4.49 -6.91
C GLU A 219 10.32 3.86 -5.51
N ILE A 220 11.10 4.42 -4.59
CA ILE A 220 11.09 4.08 -3.18
C ILE A 220 10.66 5.31 -2.38
N PHE A 221 9.59 5.16 -1.61
CA PHE A 221 9.06 6.22 -0.77
C PHE A 221 9.36 5.96 0.70
N CYS A 222 9.81 7.01 1.40
CA CYS A 222 9.85 7.03 2.84
C CYS A 222 8.62 7.73 3.40
N VAL A 223 8.01 7.11 4.41
CA VAL A 223 6.86 7.64 5.13
C VAL A 223 7.29 7.98 6.54
N ASN A 224 7.37 9.26 6.82
CA ASN A 224 7.68 9.81 8.13
C ASN A 224 6.43 9.88 9.03
N LEU A 225 6.63 10.26 10.30
CA LEU A 225 5.51 10.67 11.16
C LEU A 225 4.81 11.88 10.53
N PRO A 226 3.46 11.94 10.62
CA PRO A 226 2.70 12.97 9.97
C PRO A 226 2.98 14.36 10.54
N THR A 227 3.08 15.34 9.65
CA THR A 227 3.14 16.77 9.97
C THR A 227 1.82 17.23 10.57
N GLU A 228 1.78 18.42 11.18
CA GLU A 228 0.56 19.01 11.73
C GLU A 228 -0.57 19.07 10.69
N LYS A 229 -0.25 19.47 9.46
CA LYS A 229 -1.21 19.49 8.34
C LYS A 229 -1.76 18.11 8.03
N GLU A 230 -0.91 17.10 8.01
CA GLU A 230 -1.31 15.72 7.75
C GLU A 230 -2.10 15.12 8.90
N ARG A 231 -1.72 15.39 10.18
CA ARG A 231 -2.49 14.96 11.33
C ARG A 231 -3.92 15.51 11.28
N LYS A 232 -4.08 16.79 10.91
CA LYS A 232 -5.41 17.36 10.70
C LYS A 232 -6.20 16.59 9.65
N ALA A 233 -5.59 16.31 8.48
CA ALA A 233 -6.24 15.54 7.44
C ALA A 233 -6.59 14.11 7.90
N ILE A 234 -5.75 13.48 8.73
CA ILE A 234 -6.00 12.16 9.31
C ILE A 234 -7.20 12.22 10.29
N PHE A 235 -7.26 13.22 11.17
CA PHE A 235 -8.43 13.45 12.02
C PHE A 235 -9.71 13.60 11.20
N ASP A 236 -9.67 14.42 10.16
CA ASP A 236 -10.83 14.65 9.27
C ASP A 236 -11.28 13.35 8.59
N VAL A 237 -10.35 12.53 8.09
CA VAL A 237 -10.64 11.24 7.47
C VAL A 237 -11.33 10.29 8.46
N HIS A 238 -10.75 10.07 9.64
CA HIS A 238 -11.33 9.15 10.63
C HIS A 238 -12.67 9.63 11.17
N TYR A 239 -12.83 10.92 11.38
CA TYR A 239 -14.11 11.49 11.76
C TYR A 239 -15.18 11.32 10.69
N ASN A 240 -14.85 11.54 9.41
CA ASN A 240 -15.78 11.34 8.32
C ASN A 240 -16.18 9.86 8.18
N LYS A 241 -15.28 8.90 8.44
CA LYS A 241 -15.63 7.48 8.51
C LYS A 241 -16.67 7.17 9.58
N ILE A 242 -16.58 7.83 10.76
CA ILE A 242 -17.59 7.67 11.80
C ILE A 242 -18.93 8.24 11.34
N LYS A 243 -18.92 9.44 10.75
CA LYS A 243 -20.14 10.05 10.20
C LYS A 243 -20.84 9.16 9.19
N SER A 244 -20.09 8.51 8.29
CA SER A 244 -20.64 7.66 7.24
C SER A 244 -21.28 6.36 7.72
N ARG A 245 -20.85 5.83 8.88
CA ARG A 245 -21.39 4.59 9.47
C ARG A 245 -22.38 4.82 10.61
N SER A 246 -22.62 6.08 10.99
CA SER A 246 -23.54 6.45 12.07
C SER A 246 -24.85 7.00 11.52
N GLU A 247 -25.98 6.63 12.11
CA GLU A 247 -27.28 7.24 11.87
C GLU A 247 -27.41 8.63 12.54
N LYS A 248 -26.58 8.90 13.55
CA LYS A 248 -26.53 10.16 14.27
C LYS A 248 -25.93 11.26 13.39
N LYS A 249 -26.54 12.43 13.34
CA LYS A 249 -25.99 13.60 12.66
C LYS A 249 -24.89 14.24 13.53
N TYR A 250 -23.65 14.17 13.08
CA TYR A 250 -22.51 14.82 13.70
C TYR A 250 -22.29 16.21 13.12
N LYS A 251 -21.99 17.19 13.99
CA LYS A 251 -21.63 18.56 13.60
C LYS A 251 -20.28 18.58 12.89
N LYS A 252 -20.02 19.65 12.13
CA LYS A 252 -18.68 19.88 11.59
C LYS A 252 -17.73 20.29 12.72
N ILE A 253 -16.59 19.63 12.84
CA ILE A 253 -15.56 19.92 13.83
C ILE A 253 -14.28 20.35 13.11
N ASN A 254 -13.54 21.27 13.71
CA ASN A 254 -12.24 21.69 13.24
C ASN A 254 -11.14 21.09 14.12
N PHE A 255 -10.32 20.23 13.57
CA PHE A 255 -9.25 19.53 14.28
C PHE A 255 -7.91 20.28 14.27
N THR A 256 -7.88 21.56 13.91
CA THR A 256 -6.62 22.32 13.84
C THR A 256 -5.89 22.36 15.19
N LYS A 257 -6.62 22.55 16.28
CA LYS A 257 -6.03 22.57 17.63
C LYS A 257 -5.56 21.19 18.06
N ALA A 258 -6.39 20.15 17.85
CA ALA A 258 -6.03 18.78 18.18
C ALA A 258 -4.81 18.28 17.37
N ALA A 259 -4.68 18.70 16.11
CA ALA A 259 -3.56 18.35 15.23
C ALA A 259 -2.27 19.12 15.52
N SER A 260 -2.31 20.18 16.34
CA SER A 260 -1.13 21.00 16.61
C SER A 260 -0.02 20.23 17.32
N ASN A 261 1.21 20.69 17.19
CA ASN A 261 2.37 20.06 17.85
C ASN A 261 2.24 20.07 19.38
N THR A 262 1.52 21.03 19.96
CA THR A 262 1.26 21.11 21.41
C THR A 262 0.53 19.86 21.94
N TYR A 263 -0.33 19.24 21.14
CA TYR A 263 -1.22 18.16 21.59
C TYR A 263 -0.85 16.79 21.00
N THR A 264 -0.47 16.73 19.74
CA THR A 264 -0.29 15.46 19.01
C THR A 264 1.04 15.38 18.28
N GLU A 265 2.09 16.07 18.74
CA GLU A 265 3.43 15.84 18.23
C GLU A 265 3.83 14.37 18.44
N GLY A 266 4.35 13.74 17.39
CA GLY A 266 4.75 12.35 17.44
C GLY A 266 3.62 11.32 17.27
N PHE A 267 2.36 11.74 17.18
CA PHE A 267 1.26 10.81 16.88
C PHE A 267 1.35 10.32 15.42
N ASN A 268 1.13 9.03 15.24
CA ASN A 268 0.97 8.42 13.93
C ASN A 268 -0.52 8.32 13.55
N GLY A 269 -0.83 7.75 12.38
CA GLY A 269 -2.21 7.60 11.92
C GLY A 269 -3.05 6.66 12.80
N ALA A 270 -2.44 5.61 13.35
CA ALA A 270 -3.12 4.66 14.22
C ALA A 270 -3.44 5.28 15.60
N ASP A 271 -2.54 6.10 16.14
CA ASP A 271 -2.79 6.85 17.40
C ASP A 271 -4.01 7.77 17.23
N ILE A 272 -4.08 8.49 16.09
CA ILE A 272 -5.21 9.39 15.80
C ILE A 272 -6.52 8.62 15.62
N GLU A 273 -6.46 7.47 14.94
CA GLU A 273 -7.64 6.58 14.79
C GLU A 273 -8.14 6.11 16.16
N ALA A 274 -7.23 5.67 17.03
CA ALA A 274 -7.55 5.25 18.38
C ALA A 274 -8.21 6.38 19.19
N VAL A 275 -7.64 7.58 19.16
CA VAL A 275 -8.21 8.77 19.82
C VAL A 275 -9.64 9.06 19.37
N ILE A 276 -9.88 9.02 18.06
CA ILE A 276 -11.22 9.29 17.52
C ILE A 276 -12.22 8.21 17.97
N ASN A 277 -11.84 6.93 17.87
CA ASN A 277 -12.71 5.83 18.28
C ASN A 277 -13.02 5.89 19.80
N GLU A 278 -11.99 6.05 20.64
CA GLU A 278 -12.15 6.17 22.08
C GLU A 278 -13.02 7.38 22.47
N THR A 279 -12.85 8.52 21.80
CA THR A 279 -13.69 9.70 22.03
C THR A 279 -15.16 9.40 21.72
N VAL A 280 -15.45 8.67 20.64
CA VAL A 280 -16.83 8.28 20.30
C VAL A 280 -17.41 7.35 21.35
N GLU A 281 -16.67 6.33 21.77
CA GLU A 281 -17.08 5.40 22.83
C GLU A 281 -17.36 6.13 24.15
N ARG A 282 -16.47 7.02 24.55
CA ARG A 282 -16.63 7.84 25.76
C ARG A 282 -17.86 8.74 25.68
N CYS A 283 -18.10 9.37 24.53
CA CYS A 283 -19.28 10.21 24.32
C CYS A 283 -20.58 9.38 24.37
N TYR A 284 -20.56 8.16 23.84
CA TYR A 284 -21.70 7.25 23.92
C TYR A 284 -21.98 6.82 25.36
N ILE A 285 -20.96 6.36 26.10
CA ILE A 285 -21.11 5.89 27.50
C ILE A 285 -21.63 6.99 28.40
N LYS A 286 -21.11 8.22 28.25
CA LYS A 286 -21.49 9.39 29.09
C LYS A 286 -22.72 10.11 28.57
N ASN A 287 -23.30 9.69 27.45
CA ASN A 287 -24.42 10.37 26.79
C ASN A 287 -24.18 11.87 26.54
N ILE A 288 -22.95 12.19 26.09
CA ILE A 288 -22.53 13.56 25.75
C ILE A 288 -22.33 13.73 24.26
N GLU A 289 -22.34 14.98 23.77
CA GLU A 289 -22.12 15.28 22.38
C GLU A 289 -20.62 15.21 22.04
N PHE A 290 -20.28 14.63 20.89
CA PHE A 290 -18.92 14.61 20.37
C PHE A 290 -18.48 16.04 20.03
N SER A 291 -17.39 16.50 20.61
CA SER A 291 -16.85 17.85 20.43
C SER A 291 -15.31 17.86 20.39
N GLU A 292 -14.74 18.96 19.91
CA GLU A 292 -13.27 19.16 19.93
C GLU A 292 -12.70 19.05 21.35
N LYS A 293 -13.43 19.53 22.36
CA LYS A 293 -13.02 19.43 23.77
C LYS A 293 -12.82 17.97 24.19
N GLU A 294 -13.78 17.11 23.86
CA GLU A 294 -13.72 15.69 24.20
C GLU A 294 -12.55 14.98 23.49
N VAL A 295 -12.27 15.36 22.23
CA VAL A 295 -11.09 14.88 21.51
C VAL A 295 -9.80 15.30 22.21
N LEU A 296 -9.67 16.58 22.61
CA LEU A 296 -8.50 17.08 23.32
C LEU A 296 -8.27 16.38 24.66
N ASP A 297 -9.35 16.08 25.38
CA ASP A 297 -9.25 15.36 26.65
C ASP A 297 -8.82 13.91 26.45
N THR A 298 -9.26 13.25 25.37
CA THR A 298 -8.77 11.91 25.00
C THR A 298 -7.31 11.96 24.56
N VAL A 299 -6.91 12.94 23.75
CA VAL A 299 -5.51 13.14 23.32
C VAL A 299 -4.58 13.25 24.53
N LYS A 300 -4.95 14.03 25.56
CA LYS A 300 -4.14 14.18 26.77
C LYS A 300 -3.98 12.87 27.56
N ALA A 301 -4.96 11.97 27.46
CA ALA A 301 -4.92 10.67 28.12
C ALA A 301 -4.16 9.61 27.31
N THR A 302 -3.91 9.87 26.02
CA THR A 302 -3.28 8.92 25.09
C THR A 302 -1.77 9.14 25.04
N THR A 303 -1.02 8.07 25.24
CA THR A 303 0.45 8.09 25.07
C THR A 303 0.79 7.72 23.62
N SER A 304 1.56 8.56 22.93
CA SER A 304 1.98 8.32 21.55
C SER A 304 2.97 7.14 21.45
N ILE A 305 2.84 6.32 20.44
CA ILE A 305 3.79 5.23 20.14
C ILE A 305 5.20 5.78 19.87
N SER A 306 5.33 7.02 19.41
CA SER A 306 6.63 7.62 19.13
C SER A 306 7.52 7.75 20.36
N LEU A 307 6.94 7.84 21.56
CA LEU A 307 7.72 7.88 22.81
C LEU A 307 8.38 6.52 23.10
N SER A 308 7.69 5.42 22.86
CA SER A 308 8.23 4.07 23.06
C SER A 308 9.20 3.64 21.96
N CYS A 309 9.15 4.25 20.77
CA CYS A 309 9.96 3.93 19.60
C CYS A 309 10.95 5.04 19.21
N ALA A 310 11.31 5.94 20.13
CA ALA A 310 12.13 7.13 19.83
C ALA A 310 13.49 6.79 19.16
N THR A 311 14.16 5.73 19.61
CA THR A 311 15.44 5.26 19.03
C THR A 311 15.26 4.75 17.59
N GLN A 312 14.19 3.99 17.33
CA GLN A 312 13.89 3.48 15.99
C GLN A 312 13.53 4.63 15.03
N ILE A 313 12.79 5.63 15.51
CA ILE A 313 12.46 6.83 14.73
C ILE A 313 13.71 7.61 14.36
N ALA A 314 14.64 7.78 15.30
CA ALA A 314 15.90 8.49 15.05
C ALA A 314 16.76 7.75 14.01
N ALA A 315 16.89 6.43 14.14
CA ALA A 315 17.61 5.58 13.18
C ALA A 315 17.00 5.68 11.77
N MET A 316 15.68 5.58 11.66
CA MET A 316 14.99 5.70 10.37
C MET A 316 15.16 7.10 9.75
N LYS A 317 15.07 8.17 10.54
CA LYS A 317 15.30 9.54 10.03
C LYS A 317 16.72 9.73 9.51
N SER A 318 17.73 9.15 10.17
CA SER A 318 19.12 9.16 9.69
C SER A 318 19.24 8.42 8.37
N MET A 319 18.73 7.20 8.32
CA MET A 319 18.75 6.37 7.12
C MET A 319 18.04 7.04 5.92
N PHE A 320 16.90 7.69 6.14
CA PHE A 320 16.18 8.40 5.05
C PHE A 320 17.00 9.57 4.51
N LYS A 321 17.80 10.24 5.34
CA LYS A 321 18.70 11.31 4.90
C LYS A 321 19.87 10.81 4.05
N GLU A 322 20.34 9.60 4.34
CA GLU A 322 21.47 8.98 3.64
C GLU A 322 21.03 8.24 2.36
N SER A 323 19.77 7.86 2.29
CA SER A 323 19.20 7.11 1.16
C SER A 323 18.62 8.04 0.09
N CYS A 324 18.65 7.58 -1.16
CA CYS A 324 17.99 8.27 -2.29
C CYS A 324 16.48 8.00 -2.34
N PHE A 325 15.80 7.92 -1.18
CA PHE A 325 14.36 7.70 -1.13
C PHE A 325 13.61 9.02 -1.29
N LYS A 326 12.41 8.97 -1.87
CA LYS A 326 11.54 10.14 -1.97
C LYS A 326 10.67 10.26 -0.73
N ASP A 327 10.55 11.44 -0.19
CA ASP A 327 9.58 11.70 0.88
C ASP A 327 8.16 11.60 0.33
N ALA A 328 7.31 10.82 0.98
CA ALA A 328 5.93 10.58 0.54
C ALA A 328 5.05 11.85 0.64
N THR A 329 5.44 12.81 1.49
CA THR A 329 4.72 14.07 1.73
C THR A 329 5.22 15.19 0.83
N THR A 330 6.53 15.44 0.81
CA THR A 330 7.13 16.63 0.15
C THR A 330 7.80 16.35 -1.20
N GLY A 331 8.15 15.11 -1.46
CA GLY A 331 8.75 14.66 -2.73
C GLY A 331 10.27 14.58 -2.73
N ASP A 332 11.00 15.66 -2.53
CA ASP A 332 12.46 15.66 -2.59
C ASP A 332 13.11 15.96 -1.23
N LEU A 333 13.87 14.99 -0.71
CA LEU A 333 14.77 15.23 0.43
C LEU A 333 16.04 16.00 0.02
N THR A 334 16.33 16.08 -1.28
CA THR A 334 17.53 16.76 -1.82
C THR A 334 17.44 18.28 -1.74
N ASN A 335 16.27 18.88 -1.80
CA ASN A 335 16.11 20.34 -1.73
C ASN A 335 16.38 20.92 -0.32
N GLN A 336 16.38 20.08 0.73
CA GLN A 336 16.78 20.55 2.07
C GLN A 336 18.29 20.76 2.25
N LYS A 337 19.12 20.25 1.31
CA LYS A 337 20.58 20.51 1.32
C LYS A 337 20.92 21.87 0.71
N GLU A 338 20.19 22.29 -0.32
CA GLU A 338 20.46 23.60 -0.99
C GLU A 338 19.99 24.80 -0.15
N ASP A 339 18.89 24.66 0.59
CA ASP A 339 18.40 25.73 1.47
C ASP A 339 19.30 25.94 2.71
N LYS A 340 20.00 24.89 3.19
CA LYS A 340 20.97 25.03 4.27
C LYS A 340 22.29 25.64 3.81
N GLN A 341 22.70 25.40 2.57
CA GLN A 341 23.90 26.04 2.00
C GLN A 341 23.66 27.50 1.60
N LYS A 342 22.42 27.89 1.24
CA LYS A 342 22.07 29.30 0.99
C LYS A 342 21.87 30.10 2.27
N LYS A 343 21.65 29.48 3.42
CA LYS A 343 21.55 30.17 4.74
C LYS A 343 22.89 30.27 5.48
N GLN A 344 23.96 29.66 4.94
CA GLN A 344 25.32 29.73 5.46
C GLN A 344 26.28 30.58 4.57
N LYS A 345 25.76 31.20 3.53
CA LYS A 345 26.40 32.29 2.77
C LYS A 345 25.64 33.59 3.01
#